data_88ef25b85f35fa51683db0d9d44a3934
#
_entry.id   88ef25b85f35fa51683db0d9d44a3934
#
_cell.length_a   1.000
_cell.length_b   1.000
_cell.length_c   1.000
_cell.angle_alpha   90.00
_cell.angle_beta   90.00
_cell.angle_gamma   90.00
#
_symmetry.space_group_name_H-M   'P 1'
#
loop_
_entity.id
_entity.type
_entity.pdbx_description
1 polymer ?
#
loop_
_entity_poly.entity_id
_entity_poly.type
_entity_poly.pdbx_seq_one_letter_code
_entity_poly.pdbx_strand_id
1 'polypeptide(L)'
;PGVGLRERAKADRVPYDEWAKTGFLKTTDGPSVDYDFVAQHLWDVSQRCDIRKIAFDRWNFEHLKPWLLRAGFLEGQIEGDAAIFEPMGQAFKSMSPALRDLETAILNENLAHGGHPVMNMCAANAVVQFDAVGNRMLAKRKSRGRIDGMVALAMAMSVAGTWTGSGVVIDHMAMIG
;
A
#
# COMPACT_ATOMS: atom_id res chain seq x y z
N PRO A 1 -10.88 -10.58 -0.97
CA PRO A 1 -11.95 -11.51 -0.58
C PRO A 1 -11.46 -12.96 -0.57
N GLY A 2 -11.95 -13.77 0.40
CA GLY A 2 -11.55 -15.19 0.56
C GLY A 2 -12.23 -16.11 -0.46
N VAL A 3 -13.42 -15.75 -0.90
CA VAL A 3 -14.15 -16.53 -1.93
C VAL A 3 -13.37 -16.49 -3.24
N GLY A 4 -13.14 -17.68 -3.84
CA GLY A 4 -12.37 -17.82 -5.08
C GLY A 4 -10.85 -17.64 -4.92
N LEU A 5 -10.32 -17.63 -3.68
CA LEU A 5 -8.88 -17.45 -3.43
C LEU A 5 -8.04 -18.58 -4.05
N ARG A 6 -8.49 -19.83 -3.93
CA ARG A 6 -7.79 -21.00 -4.51
C ARG A 6 -7.80 -21.01 -6.03
N GLU A 7 -8.92 -20.66 -6.63
CA GLU A 7 -9.05 -20.53 -8.09
C GLU A 7 -8.12 -19.43 -8.61
N ARG A 8 -8.06 -18.33 -7.88
CA ARG A 8 -7.18 -17.20 -8.19
C ARG A 8 -5.70 -17.57 -8.01
N ALA A 9 -5.36 -18.31 -6.94
CA ALA A 9 -4.02 -18.83 -6.73
C ALA A 9 -3.54 -19.72 -7.89
N LYS A 10 -4.43 -20.59 -8.39
CA LYS A 10 -4.14 -21.44 -9.56
C LYS A 10 -4.00 -20.60 -10.84
N ALA A 11 -4.90 -19.66 -11.09
CA ALA A 11 -4.88 -18.82 -12.29
C ALA A 11 -3.63 -17.94 -12.37
N ASP A 12 -3.27 -17.30 -11.27
CA ASP A 12 -2.11 -16.40 -11.18
C ASP A 12 -0.81 -17.17 -10.93
N ARG A 13 -0.86 -18.48 -10.60
CA ARG A 13 0.26 -19.34 -10.19
C ARG A 13 1.03 -18.77 -8.99
N VAL A 14 0.26 -18.28 -8.00
CA VAL A 14 0.76 -17.64 -6.78
C VAL A 14 0.10 -18.28 -5.57
N PRO A 15 0.84 -18.65 -4.51
CA PRO A 15 0.31 -19.39 -3.36
C PRO A 15 -0.48 -18.48 -2.38
N TYR A 16 -1.51 -17.79 -2.87
CA TYR A 16 -2.33 -16.88 -2.04
C TYR A 16 -2.99 -17.58 -0.86
N ASP A 17 -3.40 -18.81 -1.03
CA ASP A 17 -4.02 -19.63 0.01
C ASP A 17 -3.03 -20.00 1.13
N GLU A 18 -1.78 -20.28 0.78
CA GLU A 18 -0.72 -20.50 1.78
C GLU A 18 -0.37 -19.19 2.50
N TRP A 19 -0.27 -18.08 1.78
CA TRP A 19 -0.02 -16.78 2.39
C TRP A 19 -1.18 -16.32 3.31
N ALA A 20 -2.41 -16.69 2.99
CA ALA A 20 -3.55 -16.44 3.87
C ALA A 20 -3.47 -17.28 5.15
N LYS A 21 -3.10 -18.56 5.06
CA LYS A 21 -2.93 -19.46 6.23
C LYS A 21 -1.77 -19.01 7.14
N THR A 22 -0.69 -18.52 6.55
CA THR A 22 0.52 -18.10 7.27
C THR A 22 0.46 -16.64 7.73
N GLY A 23 -0.65 -15.92 7.47
CA GLY A 23 -0.84 -14.54 7.93
C GLY A 23 -0.23 -13.45 7.04
N PHE A 24 0.49 -13.82 5.97
CA PHE A 24 1.04 -12.83 5.03
C PHE A 24 -0.02 -12.16 4.16
N LEU A 25 -1.21 -12.73 4.05
CA LEU A 25 -2.33 -12.19 3.31
C LEU A 25 -3.59 -12.26 4.15
N LYS A 26 -4.15 -11.12 4.51
CA LYS A 26 -5.45 -11.07 5.17
C LYS A 26 -6.57 -11.16 4.14
N THR A 27 -7.61 -11.90 4.46
CA THR A 27 -8.78 -12.10 3.59
C THR A 27 -10.05 -11.70 4.31
N THR A 28 -11.01 -11.17 3.56
CA THR A 28 -12.36 -10.89 4.03
C THR A 28 -13.33 -11.96 3.52
N ASP A 29 -14.41 -12.20 4.25
CA ASP A 29 -15.47 -13.07 3.79
C ASP A 29 -16.19 -12.49 2.56
N GLY A 30 -16.82 -13.37 1.77
CA GLY A 30 -17.58 -12.95 0.60
C GLY A 30 -16.75 -12.67 -0.66
N PRO A 31 -17.41 -12.20 -1.74
CA PRO A 31 -16.79 -12.01 -3.06
C PRO A 31 -16.14 -10.64 -3.25
N SER A 32 -16.38 -9.67 -2.38
CA SER A 32 -15.85 -8.29 -2.45
C SER A 32 -14.99 -7.96 -1.23
N VAL A 33 -14.16 -6.92 -1.37
CA VAL A 33 -13.43 -6.36 -0.23
C VAL A 33 -14.41 -5.72 0.73
N ASP A 34 -14.27 -6.03 2.02
CA ASP A 34 -15.03 -5.43 3.10
C ASP A 34 -14.31 -4.16 3.57
N TYR A 35 -14.94 -3.00 3.41
CA TYR A 35 -14.38 -1.71 3.84
C TYR A 35 -14.30 -1.58 5.36
N ASP A 36 -15.22 -2.22 6.10
CA ASP A 36 -15.14 -2.24 7.57
C ASP A 36 -13.85 -2.93 8.02
N PHE A 37 -13.56 -4.09 7.46
CA PHE A 37 -12.31 -4.81 7.74
C PHE A 37 -11.07 -3.96 7.44
N VAL A 38 -11.06 -3.23 6.33
CA VAL A 38 -9.93 -2.36 5.96
C VAL A 38 -9.79 -1.22 6.96
N ALA A 39 -10.89 -0.57 7.33
CA ALA A 39 -10.90 0.55 8.28
C ALA A 39 -10.46 0.11 9.68
N GLN A 40 -10.97 -1.02 10.19
CA GLN A 40 -10.56 -1.59 11.47
C GLN A 40 -9.08 -1.94 11.47
N HIS A 41 -8.58 -2.54 10.38
CA HIS A 41 -7.16 -2.85 10.28
C HIS A 41 -6.27 -1.60 10.31
N LEU A 42 -6.66 -0.53 9.61
CA LEU A 42 -5.94 0.75 9.64
C LEU A 42 -5.98 1.37 11.05
N TRP A 43 -7.13 1.29 11.73
CA TRP A 43 -7.27 1.73 13.10
C TRP A 43 -6.35 0.95 14.05
N ASP A 44 -6.35 -0.38 13.98
CA ASP A 44 -5.48 -1.23 14.81
C ASP A 44 -3.99 -0.91 14.60
N VAL A 45 -3.58 -0.63 13.35
CA VAL A 45 -2.21 -0.20 13.06
C VAL A 45 -1.92 1.16 13.69
N SER A 46 -2.87 2.11 13.62
CA SER A 46 -2.71 3.44 14.24
C SER A 46 -2.58 3.42 15.75
N GLN A 47 -3.12 2.38 16.41
CA GLN A 47 -2.96 2.20 17.87
C GLN A 47 -1.57 1.67 18.26
N ARG A 48 -0.85 1.07 17.32
CA ARG A 48 0.47 0.48 17.55
C ARG A 48 1.62 1.31 16.99
N CYS A 49 1.34 2.13 16.00
CA CYS A 49 2.32 2.94 15.29
C CYS A 49 1.86 4.40 15.26
N ASP A 50 2.80 5.32 15.43
CA ASP A 50 2.55 6.75 15.23
C ASP A 50 2.48 7.05 13.72
N ILE A 51 1.30 6.91 13.15
CA ILE A 51 1.07 7.13 11.72
C ILE A 51 1.06 8.63 11.43
N ARG A 52 2.01 9.11 10.67
CA ARG A 52 2.12 10.51 10.26
C ARG A 52 1.32 10.81 9.01
N LYS A 53 1.41 9.94 8.00
CA LYS A 53 0.69 10.08 6.74
C LYS A 53 0.30 8.71 6.19
N ILE A 54 -0.84 8.67 5.53
CA ILE A 54 -1.35 7.52 4.77
C ILE A 54 -1.66 8.02 3.36
N ALA A 55 -0.83 7.68 2.39
CA ALA A 55 -1.12 7.99 0.99
C ALA A 55 -2.20 7.06 0.45
N PHE A 56 -3.20 7.63 -0.21
CA PHE A 56 -4.30 6.86 -0.79
C PHE A 56 -4.65 7.31 -2.21
N ASP A 57 -5.23 6.40 -3.00
CA ASP A 57 -5.82 6.74 -4.29
C ASP A 57 -7.21 7.37 -4.06
N ARG A 58 -7.42 8.56 -4.59
CA ARG A 58 -8.71 9.29 -4.47
C ARG A 58 -9.90 8.50 -4.99
N TRP A 59 -9.66 7.58 -5.91
CA TRP A 59 -10.71 6.75 -6.48
C TRP A 59 -11.31 5.84 -5.42
N ASN A 60 -12.61 5.94 -5.20
CA ASN A 60 -13.36 5.17 -4.19
C ASN A 60 -13.06 5.48 -2.71
N PHE A 61 -12.27 6.50 -2.38
CA PHE A 61 -11.98 6.85 -0.99
C PHE A 61 -13.25 7.24 -0.22
N GLU A 62 -14.18 7.93 -0.87
CA GLU A 62 -15.46 8.31 -0.28
C GLU A 62 -16.26 7.10 0.23
N HIS A 63 -16.07 5.92 -0.35
CA HIS A 63 -16.70 4.68 0.15
C HIS A 63 -16.02 4.15 1.42
N LEU A 64 -14.74 4.43 1.63
CA LEU A 64 -14.00 4.02 2.82
C LEU A 64 -14.21 5.00 4.00
N LYS A 65 -14.38 6.29 3.72
CA LYS A 65 -14.46 7.36 4.73
C LYS A 65 -15.48 7.09 5.87
N PRO A 66 -16.74 6.68 5.61
CA PRO A 66 -17.68 6.37 6.68
C PRO A 66 -17.22 5.25 7.61
N TRP A 67 -16.50 4.27 7.07
CA TRP A 67 -15.94 3.15 7.83
C TRP A 67 -14.74 3.56 8.67
N LEU A 68 -13.91 4.51 8.19
CA LEU A 68 -12.82 5.08 8.98
C LEU A 68 -13.36 5.83 10.21
N LEU A 69 -14.41 6.66 10.04
CA LEU A 69 -15.08 7.33 11.14
C LEU A 69 -15.64 6.33 12.15
N ARG A 70 -16.27 5.27 11.67
CA ARG A 70 -16.83 4.20 12.49
C ARG A 70 -15.76 3.41 13.25
N ALA A 71 -14.60 3.21 12.64
CA ALA A 71 -13.46 2.55 13.26
C ALA A 71 -12.82 3.36 14.38
N GLY A 72 -13.00 4.70 14.40
CA GLY A 72 -12.50 5.58 15.45
C GLY A 72 -11.64 6.75 14.97
N PHE A 73 -11.35 6.86 13.67
CA PHE A 73 -10.66 8.06 13.14
C PHE A 73 -11.55 9.30 13.27
N LEU A 74 -10.95 10.42 13.65
CA LEU A 74 -11.65 11.70 13.70
C LEU A 74 -11.75 12.31 12.30
N GLU A 75 -12.78 13.11 12.05
CA GLU A 75 -12.97 13.79 10.76
C GLU A 75 -11.75 14.63 10.37
N GLY A 76 -11.18 15.39 11.31
CA GLY A 76 -9.97 16.19 11.09
C GLY A 76 -8.70 15.38 10.82
N GLN A 77 -8.68 14.07 11.15
CA GLN A 77 -7.59 13.16 10.75
C GLN A 77 -7.77 12.64 9.32
N ILE A 78 -9.01 12.60 8.83
CA ILE A 78 -9.34 12.13 7.49
C ILE A 78 -9.23 13.27 6.47
N GLU A 79 -9.74 14.45 6.82
CA GLU A 79 -9.77 15.63 5.96
C GLU A 79 -9.46 16.91 6.76
N GLY A 80 -8.87 17.91 6.10
CA GLY A 80 -8.50 19.18 6.69
C GLY A 80 -6.99 19.35 6.90
N ASP A 81 -6.60 20.42 7.58
CA ASP A 81 -5.19 20.80 7.75
C ASP A 81 -4.38 19.82 8.60
N ALA A 82 -5.04 19.08 9.49
CA ALA A 82 -4.42 18.04 10.34
C ALA A 82 -4.57 16.62 9.77
N ALA A 83 -5.05 16.48 8.53
CA ALA A 83 -5.31 15.19 7.94
C ALA A 83 -4.03 14.34 7.83
N ILE A 84 -4.14 13.07 8.26
CA ILE A 84 -3.10 12.07 8.05
C ILE A 84 -3.29 11.33 6.71
N PHE A 85 -4.50 11.37 6.15
CA PHE A 85 -4.80 10.78 4.84
C PHE A 85 -4.47 11.77 3.72
N GLU A 86 -3.52 11.38 2.85
CA GLU A 86 -3.00 12.24 1.78
C GLU A 86 -3.39 11.68 0.40
N PRO A 87 -4.21 12.39 -0.38
CA PRO A 87 -4.63 11.93 -1.68
C PRO A 87 -3.49 11.97 -2.70
N MET A 88 -3.24 10.85 -3.37
CA MET A 88 -2.22 10.73 -4.39
C MET A 88 -2.80 10.18 -5.70
N GLY A 89 -2.45 10.81 -6.82
CA GLY A 89 -2.77 10.27 -8.15
C GLY A 89 -1.78 9.19 -8.59
N GLN A 90 -2.23 8.26 -9.43
CA GLN A 90 -1.38 7.22 -10.00
C GLN A 90 -0.86 7.55 -11.41
N ALA A 91 -0.97 8.81 -11.86
CA ALA A 91 -0.46 9.27 -13.14
C ALA A 91 1.05 9.58 -13.09
N PHE A 92 1.68 9.74 -14.25
CA PHE A 92 3.11 10.06 -14.40
C PHE A 92 3.57 11.20 -13.50
N LYS A 93 2.81 12.30 -13.43
CA LYS A 93 3.15 13.49 -12.65
C LYS A 93 3.36 13.18 -11.16
N SER A 94 2.51 12.33 -10.57
CA SER A 94 2.57 11.98 -9.15
C SER A 94 3.52 10.81 -8.90
N MET A 95 3.49 9.80 -9.78
CA MET A 95 4.28 8.58 -9.58
C MET A 95 5.76 8.75 -9.91
N SER A 96 6.12 9.65 -10.84
CA SER A 96 7.51 9.79 -11.26
C SER A 96 8.46 10.24 -10.14
N PRO A 97 8.17 11.28 -9.35
CA PRO A 97 8.99 11.61 -8.18
C PRO A 97 9.01 10.49 -7.14
N ALA A 98 7.87 9.92 -6.79
CA ALA A 98 7.76 8.84 -5.81
C ALA A 98 8.60 7.60 -6.18
N LEU A 99 8.61 7.22 -7.46
CA LEU A 99 9.44 6.12 -7.95
C LEU A 99 10.93 6.46 -7.97
N ARG A 100 11.29 7.72 -8.16
CA ARG A 100 12.69 8.17 -8.06
C ARG A 100 13.18 8.04 -6.61
N ASP A 101 12.37 8.49 -5.66
CA ASP A 101 12.68 8.43 -4.24
C ASP A 101 12.79 6.98 -3.77
N LEU A 102 11.86 6.12 -4.22
CA LEU A 102 11.89 4.68 -3.95
C LEU A 102 13.16 4.03 -4.51
N GLU A 103 13.52 4.29 -5.77
CA GLU A 103 14.75 3.78 -6.38
C GLU A 103 15.99 4.25 -5.61
N THR A 104 16.03 5.53 -5.24
CA THR A 104 17.12 6.09 -4.43
C THR A 104 17.23 5.38 -3.08
N ALA A 105 16.11 5.12 -2.41
CA ALA A 105 16.10 4.41 -1.15
C ALA A 105 16.60 2.96 -1.29
N ILE A 106 16.23 2.28 -2.37
CA ILE A 106 16.69 0.91 -2.68
C ILE A 106 18.19 0.90 -2.95
N LEU A 107 18.68 1.78 -3.83
CA LEU A 107 20.09 1.83 -4.23
C LEU A 107 21.03 2.22 -3.07
N ASN A 108 20.54 3.02 -2.14
CA ASN A 108 21.28 3.43 -0.94
C ASN A 108 21.04 2.49 0.27
N GLU A 109 20.38 1.34 0.07
CA GLU A 109 20.08 0.36 1.13
C GLU A 109 19.29 0.96 2.31
N ASN A 110 18.53 2.02 2.05
CA ASN A 110 17.69 2.72 3.05
C ASN A 110 16.25 2.18 3.12
N LEU A 111 15.98 1.04 2.49
CA LEU A 111 14.68 0.39 2.49
C LEU A 111 14.77 -1.00 3.11
N ALA A 112 14.13 -1.19 4.26
CA ALA A 112 13.97 -2.50 4.87
C ALA A 112 12.51 -2.96 4.74
N HIS A 113 12.26 -4.05 4.01
CA HIS A 113 10.91 -4.58 3.75
C HIS A 113 10.67 -5.99 4.31
N GLY A 114 11.59 -6.50 5.13
CA GLY A 114 11.46 -7.79 5.84
C GLY A 114 11.30 -9.03 4.97
N GLY A 115 11.52 -8.94 3.66
CA GLY A 115 11.37 -10.08 2.75
C GLY A 115 9.92 -10.57 2.59
N HIS A 116 8.91 -9.73 2.86
CA HIS A 116 7.50 -10.10 2.79
C HIS A 116 7.13 -10.71 1.42
N PRO A 117 6.60 -11.96 1.36
CA PRO A 117 6.45 -12.69 0.09
C PRO A 117 5.50 -12.02 -0.90
N VAL A 118 4.43 -11.37 -0.43
CA VAL A 118 3.51 -10.60 -1.30
C VAL A 118 4.23 -9.40 -1.90
N MET A 119 5.09 -8.71 -1.15
CA MET A 119 5.88 -7.59 -1.64
C MET A 119 6.92 -8.06 -2.66
N ASN A 120 7.62 -9.16 -2.38
CA ASN A 120 8.59 -9.75 -3.31
C ASN A 120 7.93 -10.13 -4.64
N MET A 121 6.74 -10.75 -4.59
CA MET A 121 5.94 -11.03 -5.79
C MET A 121 5.59 -9.75 -6.55
N CYS A 122 5.08 -8.72 -5.86
CA CYS A 122 4.73 -7.46 -6.48
C CYS A 122 5.94 -6.77 -7.14
N ALA A 123 7.11 -6.83 -6.51
CA ALA A 123 8.35 -6.30 -7.05
C ALA A 123 8.80 -7.05 -8.31
N ALA A 124 8.76 -8.39 -8.26
CA ALA A 124 9.12 -9.24 -9.41
C ALA A 124 8.19 -9.05 -10.63
N ASN A 125 6.93 -8.68 -10.40
CA ASN A 125 5.95 -8.43 -11.46
C ASN A 125 5.99 -6.98 -11.98
N ALA A 126 6.61 -6.05 -11.25
CA ALA A 126 6.53 -4.63 -11.57
C ALA A 126 7.23 -4.29 -12.89
N VAL A 127 6.53 -3.52 -13.71
CA VAL A 127 7.06 -2.97 -14.95
C VAL A 127 6.92 -1.45 -14.90
N VAL A 128 8.02 -0.76 -15.17
CA VAL A 128 8.04 0.70 -15.30
C VAL A 128 7.80 1.08 -16.76
N GLN A 129 6.97 2.08 -16.98
CA GLN A 129 6.83 2.71 -18.30
C GLN A 129 7.19 4.19 -18.21
N PHE A 130 7.65 4.73 -19.33
CA PHE A 130 8.04 6.12 -19.46
C PHE A 130 7.11 6.85 -20.44
N ASP A 131 6.90 8.14 -20.19
CA ASP A 131 6.30 9.04 -21.16
C ASP A 131 7.38 9.65 -22.10
N ALA A 132 6.95 10.51 -23.04
CA ALA A 132 7.83 11.12 -24.02
C ALA A 132 8.89 12.07 -23.43
N VAL A 133 8.69 12.55 -22.21
CA VAL A 133 9.61 13.46 -21.50
C VAL A 133 10.38 12.78 -20.36
N GLY A 134 10.30 11.44 -20.30
CA GLY A 134 11.06 10.64 -19.35
C GLY A 134 10.43 10.49 -17.96
N ASN A 135 9.20 10.95 -17.74
CA ASN A 135 8.49 10.62 -16.50
C ASN A 135 8.13 9.14 -16.48
N ARG A 136 8.11 8.56 -15.29
CA ARG A 136 7.89 7.14 -15.09
C ARG A 136 6.69 6.83 -14.18
N MET A 137 6.05 5.69 -14.45
CA MET A 137 4.98 5.14 -13.61
C MET A 137 4.99 3.61 -13.66
N LEU A 138 4.36 2.97 -12.68
CA LEU A 138 4.14 1.53 -12.69
C LEU A 138 3.02 1.16 -13.68
N ALA A 139 3.31 0.25 -14.60
CA ALA A 139 2.43 -0.13 -15.69
C ALA A 139 1.63 -1.39 -15.37
N LYS A 140 0.49 -1.27 -14.65
CA LYS A 140 -0.38 -2.40 -14.28
C LYS A 140 -0.75 -3.29 -15.47
N ARG A 141 -1.00 -2.71 -16.65
CA ARG A 141 -1.38 -3.46 -17.86
C ARG A 141 -0.22 -4.23 -18.52
N LYS A 142 1.02 -3.83 -18.27
CA LYS A 142 2.22 -4.47 -18.82
C LYS A 142 2.87 -5.43 -17.82
N SER A 143 2.45 -5.38 -16.57
CA SER A 143 2.94 -6.23 -15.51
C SER A 143 2.44 -7.66 -15.69
N ARG A 144 3.28 -8.64 -15.35
CA ARG A 144 2.97 -10.08 -15.50
C ARG A 144 1.97 -10.60 -14.47
N GLY A 145 1.72 -9.84 -13.40
CA GLY A 145 0.83 -10.18 -12.30
C GLY A 145 0.51 -8.97 -11.44
N ARG A 146 0.11 -9.23 -10.20
CA ARG A 146 -0.25 -8.18 -9.25
C ARG A 146 0.96 -7.36 -8.84
N ILE A 147 0.78 -6.02 -8.80
CA ILE A 147 1.82 -5.05 -8.40
C ILE A 147 1.31 -4.04 -7.36
N ASP A 148 0.14 -4.32 -6.76
CA ASP A 148 -0.51 -3.36 -5.86
C ASP A 148 0.37 -3.00 -4.66
N GLY A 149 1.17 -3.94 -4.15
CA GLY A 149 2.15 -3.66 -3.10
C GLY A 149 3.22 -2.65 -3.53
N MET A 150 3.73 -2.76 -4.76
CA MET A 150 4.71 -1.77 -5.27
C MET A 150 4.09 -0.40 -5.52
N VAL A 151 2.83 -0.36 -5.96
CA VAL A 151 2.08 0.90 -6.08
C VAL A 151 1.91 1.55 -4.71
N ALA A 152 1.47 0.78 -3.72
CA ALA A 152 1.31 1.26 -2.35
C ALA A 152 2.64 1.74 -1.74
N LEU A 153 3.75 1.01 -1.96
CA LEU A 153 5.07 1.40 -1.49
C LEU A 153 5.52 2.73 -2.14
N ALA A 154 5.35 2.88 -3.46
CA ALA A 154 5.67 4.14 -4.14
C ALA A 154 4.80 5.31 -3.61
N MET A 155 3.52 5.05 -3.35
CA MET A 155 2.64 6.06 -2.75
C MET A 155 3.10 6.42 -1.33
N ALA A 156 3.51 5.47 -0.51
CA ALA A 156 4.08 5.73 0.82
C ALA A 156 5.36 6.57 0.73
N MET A 157 6.24 6.28 -0.24
CA MET A 157 7.45 7.09 -0.46
C MET A 157 7.15 8.55 -0.82
N SER A 158 6.05 8.83 -1.53
CA SER A 158 5.66 10.21 -1.87
C SER A 158 5.37 11.07 -0.65
N VAL A 159 4.91 10.49 0.44
CA VAL A 159 4.58 11.21 1.69
C VAL A 159 5.70 11.09 2.73
N ALA A 160 6.56 10.08 2.63
CA ALA A 160 7.69 9.91 3.54
C ALA A 160 8.71 11.05 3.42
N GLY A 161 8.99 11.53 2.20
CA GLY A 161 9.93 12.62 1.95
C GLY A 161 9.47 14.00 2.45
N THR A 162 8.20 14.15 2.80
CA THR A 162 7.67 15.40 3.38
C THR A 162 7.88 15.50 4.88
N TRP A 163 8.33 14.42 5.52
CA TRP A 163 8.56 14.38 6.95
C TRP A 163 10.02 14.70 7.31
N THR A 164 10.23 15.76 8.09
CA THR A 164 11.57 16.25 8.50
C THR A 164 11.96 15.84 9.93
N GLY A 165 11.20 14.96 10.57
CA GLY A 165 11.50 14.45 11.91
C GLY A 165 12.64 13.42 11.93
N SER A 166 13.29 13.21 13.08
CA SER A 166 14.31 12.18 13.31
C SER A 166 13.75 10.80 12.96
N GLY A 167 14.52 10.02 12.21
CA GLY A 167 14.10 8.77 11.60
C GLY A 167 13.33 7.82 12.51
N VAL A 168 12.18 7.35 12.03
CA VAL A 168 11.45 6.27 12.66
C VAL A 168 12.04 4.97 12.14
N VAL A 169 12.65 4.20 13.04
CA VAL A 169 12.92 2.79 12.78
C VAL A 169 11.56 2.07 12.81
N ILE A 170 11.08 1.66 11.65
CA ILE A 170 9.92 0.79 11.58
C ILE A 170 10.40 -0.61 11.96
N ASP A 171 10.16 -1.00 13.19
CA ASP A 171 10.35 -2.39 13.61
C ASP A 171 9.23 -3.25 13.01
N HIS A 172 9.55 -3.93 11.91
CA HIS A 172 8.56 -4.77 11.27
C HIS A 172 8.24 -6.07 12.03
N MET A 173 8.95 -6.43 13.07
CA MET A 173 8.59 -7.56 13.92
C MET A 173 7.29 -7.27 14.69
N ALA A 174 6.95 -6.01 14.91
CA ALA A 174 5.68 -5.60 15.53
C ALA A 174 4.47 -5.66 14.59
N MET A 175 4.68 -5.82 13.26
CA MET A 175 3.60 -5.87 12.27
C MET A 175 3.10 -7.29 11.95
N ILE A 176 3.75 -8.33 12.46
CA ILE A 176 3.46 -9.75 12.19
C ILE A 176 2.90 -10.42 13.45
N GLY A 177 2.13 -9.70 14.23
CA GLY A 177 1.41 -10.23 15.39
C GLY A 177 -0.04 -10.51 15.06
#